data_00aeb64792b96cc6176148ad8d642299
#
_entry.id   00aeb64792b96cc6176148ad8d642299
#
_cell.length_a   1.000
_cell.length_b   1.000
_cell.length_c   1.000
_cell.angle_alpha   90.00
_cell.angle_beta   90.00
_cell.angle_gamma   90.00
#
_symmetry.space_group_name_H-M   'P 1'
#
loop_
_entity.id
_entity.type
_entity.pdbx_description
1 polymer ?
#
loop_
_entity_poly.entity_id
_entity_poly.type
_entity_poly.pdbx_seq_one_letter_code
_entity_poly.pdbx_strand_id
1 'polypeptide(L)'
;MIKINSDSVLKKLLKFYLITFLFPLTYCAAQYRPSLYFREEWKEIPAATPVTQLHVVSKDLILGLYGPGCDSIRKSHHDTPADDPYYIWSGLCRGNWAVTLKNSNSYVDLSSYGKIMWRSKQSGLHCLHPVLKLADGTWLVGSQSDCLSKDWRITEFNIADITWYSLDIKSVIELRPVNNPDLSKVDEIGFTDLMTGGGSDACSRLDWIEVYGKPVKR
;
A
#
# COMPACT_ATOMS: atom_id res chain seq x y z
N MET A 1 53.73 55.08 20.50
CA MET A 1 52.26 55.28 20.61
C MET A 1 51.59 54.76 19.33
N ILE A 2 51.06 53.56 19.34
CA ILE A 2 50.49 52.92 18.15
C ILE A 2 49.03 53.32 18.09
N LYS A 3 48.63 54.12 17.08
CA LYS A 3 47.23 54.44 16.80
C LYS A 3 46.58 53.27 16.15
N ILE A 4 45.75 52.51 16.87
CA ILE A 4 44.88 51.47 16.33
C ILE A 4 43.75 52.18 15.59
N ASN A 5 43.65 51.95 14.28
CA ASN A 5 42.67 52.58 13.44
C ASN A 5 41.31 51.80 13.64
N SER A 6 40.46 52.38 14.50
CA SER A 6 39.18 51.82 14.92
C SER A 6 38.23 51.55 13.76
N ASP A 7 38.33 52.31 12.66
CA ASP A 7 37.45 52.14 11.49
C ASP A 7 37.68 50.80 10.72
N SER A 8 38.95 50.32 10.73
CA SER A 8 39.27 49.06 10.05
C SER A 8 38.75 47.82 10.80
N VAL A 9 38.75 47.92 12.14
CA VAL A 9 38.25 46.84 13.01
C VAL A 9 36.73 46.78 12.95
N LEU A 10 36.05 47.93 12.94
CA LEU A 10 34.59 48.00 12.85
C LEU A 10 34.09 47.49 11.51
N LYS A 11 34.75 47.79 10.38
CA LYS A 11 34.41 47.27 9.05
C LYS A 11 34.61 45.74 8.92
N LYS A 12 35.61 45.18 9.59
CA LYS A 12 35.84 43.72 9.63
C LYS A 12 34.80 43.01 10.49
N LEU A 13 34.43 43.57 11.63
CA LEU A 13 33.36 43.05 12.47
C LEU A 13 31.99 43.09 11.76
N LEU A 14 31.66 44.19 11.07
CA LEU A 14 30.41 44.33 10.31
C LEU A 14 30.33 43.33 9.16
N LYS A 15 31.44 43.03 8.46
CA LYS A 15 31.49 41.97 7.43
C LYS A 15 31.32 40.59 8.01
N PHE A 16 31.84 40.34 9.21
CA PHE A 16 31.70 39.04 9.86
C PHE A 16 30.24 38.79 10.32
N TYR A 17 29.56 39.81 10.84
CA TYR A 17 28.15 39.75 11.20
C TYR A 17 27.22 39.59 9.97
N LEU A 18 27.57 40.18 8.82
CA LEU A 18 26.76 40.07 7.60
C LEU A 18 26.85 38.68 6.96
N ILE A 19 27.99 37.98 7.11
CA ILE A 19 28.21 36.63 6.59
C ILE A 19 27.48 35.56 7.44
N THR A 20 27.36 35.81 8.76
CA THR A 20 26.64 34.89 9.65
C THR A 20 25.11 34.97 9.50
N PHE A 21 24.55 36.05 8.91
CA PHE A 21 23.11 36.20 8.67
C PHE A 21 22.64 35.65 7.32
N LEU A 22 23.57 35.20 6.46
CA LEU A 22 23.30 34.63 5.14
C LEU A 22 23.38 33.10 5.11
N PHE A 23 23.42 32.42 6.27
CA PHE A 23 23.07 31.01 6.28
C PHE A 23 21.58 30.92 5.98
N PRO A 24 21.18 30.36 4.83
CA PRO A 24 19.80 30.05 4.64
C PRO A 24 19.41 29.14 5.80
N LEU A 25 18.41 29.53 6.58
CA LEU A 25 17.64 28.59 7.38
C LEU A 25 17.11 27.57 6.37
N THR A 26 17.89 26.53 6.11
CA THR A 26 17.34 25.32 5.50
C THR A 26 16.30 24.86 6.50
N TYR A 27 15.06 25.27 6.27
CA TYR A 27 13.90 24.62 6.84
C TYR A 27 14.08 23.15 6.46
N CYS A 28 14.57 22.37 7.39
CA CYS A 28 14.42 20.94 7.34
C CYS A 28 12.91 20.72 7.46
N ALA A 29 12.23 20.76 6.33
CA ALA A 29 10.83 20.36 6.28
C ALA A 29 10.83 18.94 6.84
N ALA A 30 10.33 18.78 8.05
CA ALA A 30 10.20 17.48 8.68
C ALA A 30 9.47 16.61 7.65
N GLN A 31 10.17 15.62 7.11
CA GLN A 31 9.63 14.74 6.06
C GLN A 31 8.35 14.14 6.64
N TYR A 32 7.21 14.58 6.12
CA TYR A 32 5.92 14.12 6.59
C TYR A 32 5.83 12.62 6.33
N ARG A 33 5.86 11.83 7.38
CA ARG A 33 5.57 10.40 7.29
C ARG A 33 4.06 10.22 7.40
N PRO A 34 3.41 9.63 6.40
CA PRO A 34 1.98 9.41 6.48
C PRO A 34 1.65 8.50 7.67
N SER A 35 0.56 8.81 8.37
CA SER A 35 0.05 7.96 9.44
C SER A 35 -0.55 6.67 8.90
N LEU A 36 -0.64 5.67 9.74
CA LEU A 36 -1.42 4.47 9.44
C LEU A 36 -2.87 4.89 9.19
N TYR A 37 -3.37 4.57 8.00
CA TYR A 37 -4.75 4.83 7.60
C TYR A 37 -5.67 3.68 8.01
N PHE A 38 -5.26 2.43 7.72
CA PHE A 38 -5.87 1.24 8.27
C PHE A 38 -4.89 0.07 8.29
N ARG A 39 -5.20 -0.92 9.14
CA ARG A 39 -4.66 -2.27 9.14
C ARG A 39 -5.80 -3.27 9.17
N GLU A 40 -5.72 -4.33 8.38
CA GLU A 40 -6.62 -5.47 8.40
C GLU A 40 -5.83 -6.76 8.58
N GLU A 41 -6.22 -7.58 9.56
CA GLU A 41 -5.54 -8.82 9.97
C GLU A 41 -6.41 -10.06 9.82
N TRP A 42 -7.65 -9.90 9.38
CA TRP A 42 -8.70 -10.93 9.30
C TRP A 42 -9.05 -11.54 10.65
N LYS A 43 -10.33 -11.70 10.93
CA LYS A 43 -10.80 -12.26 12.21
C LYS A 43 -10.32 -13.69 12.43
N GLU A 44 -9.99 -13.99 13.69
CA GLU A 44 -9.67 -15.32 14.19
C GLU A 44 -10.93 -16.19 14.32
N ILE A 45 -11.58 -16.46 13.22
CA ILE A 45 -12.77 -17.34 13.11
C ILE A 45 -12.51 -18.41 12.06
N PRO A 46 -13.28 -19.52 12.03
CA PRO A 46 -13.04 -20.65 11.15
C PRO A 46 -12.89 -20.28 9.67
N ALA A 47 -12.16 -21.12 8.95
CA ALA A 47 -11.98 -21.01 7.51
C ALA A 47 -13.33 -21.03 6.78
N ALA A 48 -13.45 -20.19 5.73
CA ALA A 48 -14.66 -20.11 4.91
C ALA A 48 -14.35 -19.75 3.46
N THR A 49 -15.21 -20.20 2.55
CA THR A 49 -15.17 -19.90 1.10
C THR A 49 -16.57 -19.48 0.66
N PRO A 50 -16.72 -18.32 0.03
CA PRO A 50 -15.72 -17.26 -0.09
C PRO A 50 -15.45 -16.57 1.26
N VAL A 51 -14.37 -15.76 1.30
CA VAL A 51 -14.21 -14.76 2.36
C VAL A 51 -15.39 -13.78 2.30
N THR A 52 -15.84 -13.31 3.45
CA THR A 52 -16.99 -12.40 3.53
C THR A 52 -16.69 -11.25 4.48
N GLN A 53 -17.57 -10.25 4.51
CA GLN A 53 -17.48 -9.12 5.45
C GLN A 53 -17.36 -9.56 6.93
N LEU A 54 -17.87 -10.72 7.30
CA LEU A 54 -17.76 -11.27 8.65
C LEU A 54 -16.32 -11.56 9.07
N HIS A 55 -15.41 -11.75 8.11
CA HIS A 55 -14.00 -12.03 8.35
C HIS A 55 -13.13 -10.77 8.50
N VAL A 56 -13.68 -9.59 8.23
CA VAL A 56 -12.98 -8.30 8.39
C VAL A 56 -13.04 -7.88 9.85
N VAL A 57 -11.89 -7.53 10.44
CA VAL A 57 -11.78 -7.10 11.85
C VAL A 57 -12.35 -5.70 12.03
N SER A 58 -11.93 -4.77 11.19
CA SER A 58 -12.33 -3.37 11.28
C SER A 58 -13.77 -3.17 10.82
N LYS A 59 -14.59 -2.55 11.67
CA LYS A 59 -16.00 -2.20 11.36
C LYS A 59 -16.12 -1.10 10.31
N ASP A 60 -15.07 -0.31 10.15
CA ASP A 60 -15.02 0.81 9.21
C ASP A 60 -14.59 0.37 7.80
N LEU A 61 -14.12 -0.88 7.65
CA LEU A 61 -13.69 -1.43 6.37
C LEU A 61 -14.80 -2.27 5.73
N ILE A 62 -15.02 -2.03 4.44
CA ILE A 62 -15.95 -2.79 3.60
C ILE A 62 -15.12 -3.65 2.66
N LEU A 63 -15.39 -4.94 2.64
CA LEU A 63 -14.74 -5.90 1.77
C LEU A 63 -15.33 -5.83 0.35
N GLY A 64 -14.46 -5.69 -0.65
CA GLY A 64 -14.77 -5.86 -2.06
C GLY A 64 -14.15 -7.14 -2.63
N LEU A 65 -14.92 -7.90 -3.41
CA LEU A 65 -14.48 -9.09 -4.12
C LEU A 65 -14.83 -8.93 -5.60
N TYR A 66 -13.85 -9.11 -6.48
CA TYR A 66 -13.99 -8.84 -7.91
C TYR A 66 -13.37 -9.94 -8.76
N GLY A 67 -13.82 -10.02 -10.01
CA GLY A 67 -13.32 -10.94 -11.00
C GLY A 67 -13.99 -12.32 -10.99
N PRO A 68 -13.76 -13.13 -12.03
CA PRO A 68 -14.43 -14.42 -12.19
C PRO A 68 -14.03 -15.48 -11.15
N GLY A 69 -12.91 -15.29 -10.45
CA GLY A 69 -12.43 -16.18 -9.38
C GLY A 69 -12.85 -15.78 -7.96
N CYS A 70 -13.55 -14.66 -7.78
CA CYS A 70 -13.79 -14.04 -6.47
C CYS A 70 -14.56 -14.94 -5.49
N ASP A 71 -15.49 -15.79 -5.96
CA ASP A 71 -16.28 -16.70 -5.13
C ASP A 71 -15.44 -17.87 -4.55
N SER A 72 -14.21 -18.02 -5.02
CA SER A 72 -13.30 -19.09 -4.58
C SER A 72 -12.17 -18.56 -3.68
N ILE A 73 -12.13 -17.26 -3.39
CA ILE A 73 -11.19 -16.68 -2.42
C ILE A 73 -11.57 -17.17 -1.03
N ARG A 74 -10.62 -17.81 -0.37
CA ARG A 74 -10.84 -18.43 0.93
C ARG A 74 -10.20 -17.61 2.05
N LYS A 75 -10.90 -17.46 3.15
CA LYS A 75 -10.31 -17.16 4.46
C LYS A 75 -9.80 -18.47 5.05
N SER A 76 -8.54 -18.56 5.40
CA SER A 76 -7.88 -19.80 5.81
C SER A 76 -7.08 -19.63 7.12
N HIS A 77 -6.78 -20.77 7.75
CA HIS A 77 -5.93 -20.92 8.92
C HIS A 77 -5.71 -22.42 9.12
N HIS A 78 -4.60 -22.83 9.70
CA HIS A 78 -4.33 -24.20 10.13
C HIS A 78 -3.99 -24.22 11.61
N ASP A 79 -4.46 -25.25 12.32
CA ASP A 79 -4.15 -25.43 13.75
C ASP A 79 -2.69 -25.84 13.97
N THR A 80 -2.02 -26.30 12.94
CA THR A 80 -0.62 -26.71 12.96
C THR A 80 0.11 -26.17 11.73
N PRO A 81 1.22 -25.40 11.91
CA PRO A 81 1.85 -25.02 13.20
C PRO A 81 0.96 -24.05 13.99
N ALA A 82 1.20 -23.97 15.31
CA ALA A 82 0.38 -23.18 16.23
C ALA A 82 0.46 -21.65 15.97
N ASP A 83 1.44 -21.20 15.20
CA ASP A 83 1.67 -19.81 14.78
C ASP A 83 1.24 -19.55 13.34
N ASP A 84 0.47 -20.47 12.70
CA ASP A 84 -0.10 -20.23 11.38
C ASP A 84 -1.08 -19.05 11.45
N PRO A 85 -0.90 -17.99 10.64
CA PRO A 85 -1.77 -16.83 10.70
C PRO A 85 -3.17 -17.10 10.15
N TYR A 86 -4.09 -16.19 10.40
CA TYR A 86 -5.36 -16.13 9.68
C TYR A 86 -5.15 -15.30 8.40
N TYR A 87 -5.36 -15.89 7.23
CA TYR A 87 -4.98 -15.28 5.95
C TYR A 87 -6.03 -15.48 4.86
N ILE A 88 -5.94 -14.69 3.82
CA ILE A 88 -6.67 -14.87 2.56
C ILE A 88 -5.85 -15.77 1.64
N TRP A 89 -6.51 -16.71 0.99
CA TRP A 89 -5.90 -17.74 0.16
C TRP A 89 -6.60 -17.90 -1.18
N SER A 90 -5.81 -17.92 -2.26
CA SER A 90 -6.31 -18.02 -3.64
C SER A 90 -6.27 -19.42 -4.24
N GLY A 91 -5.87 -20.45 -3.49
CA GLY A 91 -5.57 -21.77 -4.07
C GLY A 91 -6.74 -22.49 -4.76
N LEU A 92 -7.99 -22.05 -4.55
CA LEU A 92 -9.18 -22.58 -5.24
C LEU A 92 -9.59 -21.77 -6.47
N CYS A 93 -9.00 -20.58 -6.68
CA CYS A 93 -9.41 -19.68 -7.74
C CYS A 93 -8.96 -20.18 -9.10
N ARG A 94 -9.90 -20.48 -9.98
CA ARG A 94 -9.63 -20.85 -11.37
C ARG A 94 -9.64 -19.66 -12.33
N GLY A 95 -10.21 -18.55 -11.92
CA GLY A 95 -10.22 -17.28 -12.65
C GLY A 95 -9.49 -16.19 -11.89
N ASN A 96 -9.20 -15.08 -12.56
CA ASN A 96 -8.61 -13.91 -11.93
C ASN A 96 -9.54 -13.34 -10.84
N TRP A 97 -8.97 -12.74 -9.83
CA TRP A 97 -9.67 -12.23 -8.67
C TRP A 97 -8.95 -10.99 -8.12
N ALA A 98 -9.69 -10.13 -7.44
CA ALA A 98 -9.14 -9.06 -6.63
C ALA A 98 -9.91 -8.97 -5.31
N VAL A 99 -9.17 -8.68 -4.24
CA VAL A 99 -9.70 -8.38 -2.90
C VAL A 99 -9.36 -6.96 -2.56
N THR A 100 -10.35 -6.17 -2.15
CA THR A 100 -10.13 -4.78 -1.74
C THR A 100 -10.80 -4.47 -0.41
N LEU A 101 -10.33 -3.40 0.20
CA LEU A 101 -10.87 -2.82 1.42
C LEU A 101 -11.16 -1.33 1.17
N LYS A 102 -12.38 -0.93 1.51
CA LYS A 102 -12.87 0.43 1.42
C LYS A 102 -13.15 0.97 2.82
N ASN A 103 -12.57 2.10 3.18
CA ASN A 103 -12.97 2.78 4.41
C ASN A 103 -14.28 3.53 4.17
N SER A 104 -15.30 3.24 5.01
CA SER A 104 -16.65 3.82 4.89
C SER A 104 -16.69 5.33 5.16
N ASN A 105 -15.72 5.85 5.93
CA ASN A 105 -15.75 7.20 6.47
C ASN A 105 -14.94 8.21 5.64
N SER A 106 -13.93 7.75 4.89
CA SER A 106 -13.02 8.63 4.17
C SER A 106 -12.42 7.98 2.94
N TYR A 107 -11.92 8.79 2.01
CA TYR A 107 -10.89 8.44 1.05
C TYR A 107 -9.52 8.50 1.71
N VAL A 108 -8.49 8.08 1.00
CA VAL A 108 -7.10 8.30 1.39
C VAL A 108 -6.33 9.00 0.27
N ASP A 109 -5.50 9.97 0.64
CA ASP A 109 -4.51 10.59 -0.22
C ASP A 109 -3.20 9.80 -0.11
N LEU A 110 -2.79 9.20 -1.21
CA LEU A 110 -1.55 8.44 -1.37
C LEU A 110 -0.51 9.17 -2.24
N SER A 111 -0.78 10.41 -2.65
CA SER A 111 0.00 11.13 -3.67
C SER A 111 1.42 11.52 -3.24
N SER A 112 1.70 11.67 -1.93
CA SER A 112 2.99 12.14 -1.45
C SER A 112 3.90 11.00 -1.00
N TYR A 113 3.70 10.49 0.20
CA TYR A 113 4.51 9.43 0.80
C TYR A 113 3.66 8.23 1.18
N GLY A 114 2.56 8.04 0.45
CA GLY A 114 1.68 6.91 0.65
C GLY A 114 2.44 5.60 0.48
N LYS A 115 2.12 4.61 1.29
CA LYS A 115 2.66 3.26 1.16
C LYS A 115 1.66 2.19 1.53
N ILE A 116 1.83 1.03 0.94
CA ILE A 116 1.14 -0.19 1.29
C ILE A 116 2.18 -1.17 1.83
N MET A 117 1.87 -1.83 2.94
CA MET A 117 2.65 -2.94 3.46
C MET A 117 1.75 -4.14 3.64
N TRP A 118 2.28 -5.32 3.44
CA TRP A 118 1.60 -6.55 3.80
C TRP A 118 2.54 -7.67 4.21
N ARG A 119 2.01 -8.64 4.92
CA ARG A 119 2.69 -9.91 5.18
C ARG A 119 2.03 -10.98 4.33
N SER A 120 2.84 -11.64 3.51
CA SER A 120 2.33 -12.58 2.53
C SER A 120 3.25 -13.79 2.36
N LYS A 121 2.75 -14.83 1.69
CA LYS A 121 3.53 -16.01 1.29
C LYS A 121 3.00 -16.51 -0.05
N GLN A 122 3.86 -16.46 -1.07
CA GLN A 122 3.52 -16.88 -2.41
C GLN A 122 4.22 -18.20 -2.78
N SER A 123 3.61 -18.97 -3.65
CA SER A 123 4.19 -20.21 -4.16
C SER A 123 4.07 -20.30 -5.68
N GLY A 124 5.01 -21.03 -6.30
CA GLY A 124 5.07 -21.15 -7.76
C GLY A 124 5.41 -19.82 -8.44
N LEU A 125 4.65 -19.47 -9.47
CA LEU A 125 4.80 -18.21 -10.22
C LEU A 125 3.81 -17.13 -9.77
N HIS A 126 3.04 -17.38 -8.72
CA HIS A 126 2.05 -16.44 -8.21
C HIS A 126 2.70 -15.22 -7.57
N CYS A 127 2.15 -14.04 -7.88
CA CYS A 127 2.63 -12.75 -7.37
C CYS A 127 1.44 -11.88 -6.98
N LEU A 128 1.51 -11.24 -5.82
CA LEU A 128 0.52 -10.25 -5.40
C LEU A 128 0.90 -8.84 -5.88
N HIS A 129 -0.03 -8.18 -6.54
CA HIS A 129 0.06 -6.81 -7.02
C HIS A 129 -0.88 -5.91 -6.22
N PRO A 130 -0.48 -4.67 -5.87
CA PRO A 130 -1.39 -3.71 -5.27
C PRO A 130 -2.44 -3.26 -6.28
N VAL A 131 -3.68 -3.09 -5.79
CA VAL A 131 -4.83 -2.61 -6.55
C VAL A 131 -5.40 -1.38 -5.87
N LEU A 132 -5.73 -0.36 -6.67
CA LEU A 132 -6.39 0.85 -6.21
C LEU A 132 -7.67 1.11 -7.03
N LYS A 133 -8.68 1.64 -6.35
CA LYS A 133 -9.82 2.30 -7.00
C LYS A 133 -9.80 3.77 -6.64
N LEU A 134 -9.84 4.64 -7.64
CA LEU A 134 -9.92 6.07 -7.44
C LEU A 134 -11.36 6.51 -7.17
N ALA A 135 -11.53 7.72 -6.64
CA ALA A 135 -12.86 8.27 -6.35
C ALA A 135 -13.73 8.49 -7.60
N ASP A 136 -13.11 8.63 -8.78
CA ASP A 136 -13.79 8.74 -10.07
C ASP A 136 -14.24 7.38 -10.65
N GLY A 137 -13.90 6.28 -9.96
CA GLY A 137 -14.22 4.93 -10.38
C GLY A 137 -13.13 4.23 -11.19
N THR A 138 -12.02 4.91 -11.51
CA THR A 138 -10.88 4.32 -12.22
C THR A 138 -10.21 3.25 -11.37
N TRP A 139 -9.95 2.08 -11.98
CA TRP A 139 -9.21 0.99 -11.35
C TRP A 139 -7.78 0.94 -11.87
N LEU A 140 -6.85 0.74 -10.93
CA LEU A 140 -5.42 0.66 -11.19
C LEU A 140 -4.83 -0.61 -10.57
N VAL A 141 -3.81 -1.17 -11.25
CA VAL A 141 -2.96 -2.23 -10.71
C VAL A 141 -1.50 -1.81 -10.82
N GLY A 142 -0.72 -2.09 -9.77
CA GLY A 142 0.69 -1.71 -9.71
C GLY A 142 1.60 -2.69 -10.46
N SER A 143 2.65 -2.15 -11.11
CA SER A 143 3.69 -2.96 -11.76
C SER A 143 4.56 -3.73 -10.76
N GLN A 144 4.75 -3.19 -9.56
CA GLN A 144 5.49 -3.87 -8.50
C GLN A 144 4.64 -4.98 -7.91
N SER A 145 5.29 -6.09 -7.58
CA SER A 145 4.62 -7.27 -7.05
C SER A 145 5.45 -7.98 -6.00
N ASP A 146 4.77 -8.76 -5.18
CA ASP A 146 5.36 -9.63 -4.18
C ASP A 146 5.20 -11.09 -4.63
N CYS A 147 6.30 -11.70 -5.07
CA CYS A 147 6.32 -13.01 -5.68
C CYS A 147 6.83 -14.09 -4.71
N LEU A 148 7.24 -15.26 -5.25
CA LEU A 148 7.67 -16.44 -4.52
C LEU A 148 8.48 -16.13 -3.26
N SER A 149 8.05 -16.69 -2.14
CA SER A 149 8.77 -16.65 -0.87
C SER A 149 8.77 -18.03 -0.20
N LYS A 150 9.90 -18.40 0.42
CA LYS A 150 10.00 -19.65 1.17
C LYS A 150 9.10 -19.63 2.41
N ASP A 151 8.94 -18.48 3.01
CA ASP A 151 8.19 -18.26 4.23
C ASP A 151 7.41 -16.94 4.19
N TRP A 152 6.61 -16.69 5.20
CA TRP A 152 5.93 -15.41 5.42
C TRP A 152 6.93 -14.26 5.45
N ARG A 153 6.70 -13.24 4.63
CA ARG A 153 7.54 -12.04 4.60
C ARG A 153 6.71 -10.78 4.56
N ILE A 154 7.32 -9.69 5.02
CA ILE A 154 6.75 -8.35 4.92
C ILE A 154 7.32 -7.68 3.67
N THR A 155 6.43 -7.16 2.83
CA THR A 155 6.78 -6.38 1.64
C THR A 155 6.19 -4.99 1.78
N GLU A 156 6.99 -3.97 1.47
CA GLU A 156 6.60 -2.57 1.46
C GLU A 156 6.59 -2.04 0.01
N PHE A 157 5.52 -1.35 -0.35
CA PHE A 157 5.33 -0.67 -1.62
C PHE A 157 5.24 0.82 -1.38
N ASN A 158 6.24 1.57 -1.83
CA ASN A 158 6.16 3.02 -1.88
C ASN A 158 5.33 3.42 -3.10
N ILE A 159 4.21 4.07 -2.89
CA ILE A 159 3.25 4.39 -3.96
C ILE A 159 3.88 5.24 -5.07
N ALA A 160 4.81 6.13 -4.71
CA ALA A 160 5.53 6.98 -5.67
C ALA A 160 6.45 6.21 -6.63
N ASP A 161 6.87 5.00 -6.26
CA ASP A 161 7.79 4.17 -7.05
C ASP A 161 7.06 3.20 -7.99
N ILE A 162 5.72 3.16 -7.92
CA ILE A 162 4.90 2.22 -8.69
C ILE A 162 4.50 2.83 -10.03
N THR A 163 4.76 2.10 -11.10
CA THR A 163 4.09 2.37 -12.39
C THR A 163 2.70 1.73 -12.34
N TRP A 164 1.69 2.52 -12.64
CA TRP A 164 0.31 2.07 -12.60
C TRP A 164 -0.22 1.73 -14.00
N TYR A 165 -1.04 0.69 -14.05
CA TYR A 165 -1.77 0.26 -15.24
C TYR A 165 -3.26 0.33 -14.94
N SER A 166 -4.07 0.67 -15.95
CA SER A 166 -5.52 0.54 -15.83
C SER A 166 -5.90 -0.93 -15.72
N LEU A 167 -6.90 -1.22 -14.88
CA LEU A 167 -7.37 -2.57 -14.59
C LEU A 167 -8.85 -2.69 -15.02
N ASP A 168 -9.17 -3.67 -15.85
CA ASP A 168 -10.55 -4.12 -15.99
C ASP A 168 -10.91 -4.97 -14.77
N ILE A 169 -11.62 -4.39 -13.83
CA ILE A 169 -11.96 -5.04 -12.57
C ILE A 169 -12.94 -6.21 -12.72
N LYS A 170 -13.71 -6.25 -13.80
CA LYS A 170 -14.68 -7.34 -14.03
C LYS A 170 -13.98 -8.64 -14.40
N SER A 171 -12.96 -8.55 -15.23
CA SER A 171 -12.12 -9.67 -15.65
C SER A 171 -10.82 -9.79 -14.86
N VAL A 172 -10.45 -8.76 -14.11
CA VAL A 172 -9.18 -8.57 -13.40
C VAL A 172 -7.99 -8.77 -14.34
N ILE A 173 -8.00 -7.98 -15.41
CA ILE A 173 -6.96 -7.98 -16.43
C ILE A 173 -6.31 -6.59 -16.50
N GLU A 174 -4.98 -6.57 -16.43
CA GLU A 174 -4.16 -5.39 -16.68
C GLU A 174 -4.32 -4.94 -18.14
N LEU A 175 -4.44 -3.64 -18.38
CA LEU A 175 -4.65 -3.08 -19.71
C LEU A 175 -3.45 -2.21 -20.13
N ARG A 176 -3.53 -0.89 -19.95
CA ARG A 176 -2.55 0.07 -20.45
C ARG A 176 -1.91 0.88 -19.32
N PRO A 177 -0.67 1.36 -19.50
CA PRO A 177 -0.04 2.26 -18.54
C PRO A 177 -0.88 3.52 -18.33
N VAL A 178 -0.92 4.01 -17.09
CA VAL A 178 -1.55 5.27 -16.70
C VAL A 178 -0.46 6.19 -16.17
N ASN A 179 -0.19 7.26 -16.91
CA ASN A 179 0.81 8.23 -16.51
C ASN A 179 0.24 9.20 -15.46
N ASN A 180 0.95 9.34 -14.34
CA ASN A 180 0.63 10.29 -13.26
C ASN A 180 -0.85 10.26 -12.82
N PRO A 181 -1.39 9.12 -12.37
CA PRO A 181 -2.75 9.06 -11.86
C PRO A 181 -2.92 9.99 -10.66
N ASP A 182 -4.09 10.62 -10.54
CA ASP A 182 -4.41 11.43 -9.36
C ASP A 182 -4.74 10.51 -8.16
N LEU A 183 -3.77 10.31 -7.29
CA LEU A 183 -3.88 9.47 -6.09
C LEU A 183 -4.30 10.26 -4.85
N SER A 184 -4.76 11.50 -4.99
CA SER A 184 -5.21 12.34 -3.86
C SER A 184 -6.53 11.88 -3.23
N LYS A 185 -7.30 11.03 -3.93
CA LYS A 185 -8.56 10.43 -3.44
C LYS A 185 -8.69 8.99 -3.90
N VAL A 186 -8.12 8.08 -3.12
CA VAL A 186 -8.26 6.64 -3.34
C VAL A 186 -9.42 6.11 -2.49
N ASP A 187 -10.33 5.36 -3.11
CA ASP A 187 -11.57 4.83 -2.55
C ASP A 187 -11.41 3.42 -1.96
N GLU A 188 -10.76 2.54 -2.73
CA GLU A 188 -10.50 1.17 -2.32
C GLU A 188 -9.02 0.83 -2.53
N ILE A 189 -8.46 0.06 -1.60
CA ILE A 189 -7.09 -0.44 -1.68
C ILE A 189 -7.13 -1.94 -1.45
N GLY A 190 -6.36 -2.68 -2.23
CA GLY A 190 -6.31 -4.12 -2.10
C GLY A 190 -5.19 -4.77 -2.88
N PHE A 191 -5.42 -6.01 -3.25
CA PHE A 191 -4.44 -6.86 -3.91
C PHE A 191 -5.11 -7.82 -4.89
N THR A 192 -4.33 -8.26 -5.86
CA THR A 192 -4.72 -9.26 -6.85
C THR A 192 -3.53 -10.12 -7.22
N ASP A 193 -3.81 -11.29 -7.75
CA ASP A 193 -2.85 -12.11 -8.49
C ASP A 193 -3.34 -12.17 -9.94
N LEU A 194 -2.56 -11.63 -10.86
CA LEU A 194 -2.92 -11.56 -12.28
C LEU A 194 -2.78 -12.90 -13.01
N MET A 195 -2.24 -13.92 -12.31
CA MET A 195 -2.14 -15.27 -12.84
C MET A 195 -3.36 -16.08 -12.44
N THR A 196 -3.99 -16.75 -13.40
CA THR A 196 -5.05 -17.72 -13.13
C THR A 196 -4.49 -18.93 -12.39
N GLY A 197 -5.15 -19.33 -11.32
CA GLY A 197 -4.78 -20.47 -10.48
C GLY A 197 -5.62 -21.73 -10.76
N GLY A 198 -5.62 -22.63 -9.79
CA GLY A 198 -6.52 -23.80 -9.74
C GLY A 198 -6.05 -25.05 -10.48
N GLY A 199 -4.81 -25.06 -10.99
CA GLY A 199 -4.20 -26.23 -11.64
C GLY A 199 -3.10 -26.90 -10.82
N SER A 200 -2.70 -26.32 -9.69
CA SER A 200 -1.62 -26.81 -8.83
C SER A 200 -1.81 -26.29 -7.40
N ASP A 201 -0.97 -26.76 -6.47
CA ASP A 201 -0.91 -26.26 -5.09
C ASP A 201 -0.30 -24.84 -4.97
N ALA A 202 0.18 -24.28 -6.10
CA ALA A 202 0.70 -22.93 -6.14
C ALA A 202 -0.44 -21.92 -5.95
N CYS A 203 -0.18 -20.90 -5.12
CA CYS A 203 -1.21 -19.95 -4.72
C CYS A 203 -0.61 -18.70 -4.07
N SER A 204 -1.43 -17.68 -3.93
CA SER A 204 -1.14 -16.48 -3.16
C SER A 204 -1.79 -16.55 -1.79
N ARG A 205 -1.08 -16.04 -0.77
CA ARG A 205 -1.54 -15.91 0.62
C ARG A 205 -1.21 -14.53 1.14
N LEU A 206 -2.16 -13.90 1.83
CA LEU A 206 -1.97 -12.61 2.48
C LEU A 206 -2.51 -12.68 3.91
N ASP A 207 -1.62 -12.49 4.89
CA ASP A 207 -1.90 -12.49 6.32
C ASP A 207 -2.52 -11.15 6.72
N TRP A 208 -1.82 -10.05 6.54
CA TRP A 208 -2.35 -8.72 6.85
C TRP A 208 -1.92 -7.68 5.81
N ILE A 209 -2.68 -6.59 5.77
CA ILE A 209 -2.39 -5.41 4.96
C ILE A 209 -2.47 -4.14 5.80
N GLU A 210 -1.50 -3.25 5.62
CA GLU A 210 -1.45 -1.89 6.16
C GLU A 210 -1.40 -0.86 5.04
N VAL A 211 -2.12 0.23 5.21
CA VAL A 211 -2.09 1.37 4.32
C VAL A 211 -1.71 2.61 5.11
N TYR A 212 -0.75 3.36 4.60
CA TYR A 212 -0.28 4.62 5.16
C TYR A 212 -0.59 5.75 4.18
N GLY A 213 -1.32 6.75 4.64
CA GLY A 213 -1.76 7.88 3.83
C GLY A 213 -2.52 8.90 4.66
N LYS A 214 -2.94 9.98 4.03
CA LYS A 214 -3.69 11.04 4.71
C LYS A 214 -5.20 10.83 4.47
N PRO A 215 -6.03 10.71 5.53
CA PRO A 215 -7.48 10.65 5.37
C PRO A 215 -8.03 11.91 4.67
N VAL A 216 -8.94 11.72 3.72
CA VAL A 216 -9.62 12.79 2.97
C VAL A 216 -11.11 12.58 3.08
N LYS A 217 -11.85 13.65 3.35
CA LYS A 217 -13.30 13.60 3.51
C LYS A 217 -14.00 13.08 2.23
N ARG A 218 -14.99 12.18 2.41
CA ARG A 218 -15.94 11.76 1.35
C ARG A 218 -16.89 12.87 0.99
#